data_bb5d89483f86764a95b85c3c5a26b839
#
_entry.id   bb5d89483f86764a95b85c3c5a26b839
#
_cell.length_a   1.000
_cell.length_b   1.000
_cell.length_c   1.000
_cell.angle_alpha   90.00
_cell.angle_beta   90.00
_cell.angle_gamma   90.00
#
_symmetry.space_group_name_H-M   'P 1'
#
loop_
_entity.id
_entity.type
_entity.pdbx_description
1 polymer ?
#
loop_
_entity_poly.entity_id
_entity_poly.type
_entity_poly.pdbx_seq_one_letter_code
_entity_poly.pdbx_strand_id
1 'polypeptide(L)'
;METEVKLTKLAQCAGCGAKVGAGTLAKLLDGIPTRSDERLLVGFDKSDDASVYKIDENTALVQTLDFFPPIVDDPEMFGEIAAVNAISDIYAMGADPKLALNIMCVTKDMPKDSIQAILRGGYKKAYEAGVIITGGHTIHDQEPKYGLSVSGFVHPEKFLTNSGAKPGDVLILTKPLGVGILTTSAKAEFIDQKVMDKIYDQMRQLNKYARDIMVKYEVHSCTDVTGFGLLGHGYEMAQGSDVTIHFMKEEIPYHKEALSMADLGMIPEGAYRNRKYASEGVSKARKINRALEDILYDPQTSGGLMIAVSENDAKNLLEDLQNTIPCAKIIGYIEEKEEKSIILE
;
A
#
# COMPACT_ATOMS: atom_id res chain seq x y z
N MET A 1 -29.55 -10.52 23.24
CA MET A 1 -28.68 -10.77 22.09
C MET A 1 -28.25 -9.38 21.63
N GLU A 2 -27.04 -8.99 21.95
CA GLU A 2 -26.47 -7.75 21.37
C GLU A 2 -26.34 -8.01 19.87
N THR A 3 -26.95 -7.18 19.07
CA THR A 3 -26.82 -7.23 17.61
C THR A 3 -25.37 -6.93 17.28
N GLU A 4 -24.67 -7.92 16.76
CA GLU A 4 -23.30 -7.79 16.26
C GLU A 4 -23.24 -6.65 15.23
N VAL A 5 -22.51 -5.59 15.54
CA VAL A 5 -22.43 -4.41 14.69
C VAL A 5 -21.51 -4.73 13.50
N LYS A 6 -22.06 -4.78 12.30
CA LYS A 6 -21.28 -4.91 11.06
C LYS A 6 -20.57 -3.57 10.76
N LEU A 7 -19.28 -3.48 11.07
CA LEU A 7 -18.48 -2.26 10.90
C LEU A 7 -18.47 -1.73 9.47
N THR A 8 -18.42 -2.63 8.47
CA THR A 8 -18.41 -2.24 7.05
C THR A 8 -19.69 -1.53 6.61
N LYS A 9 -20.80 -1.72 7.33
CA LYS A 9 -22.08 -1.02 7.07
C LYS A 9 -22.12 0.38 7.66
N LEU A 10 -21.20 0.74 8.55
CA LEU A 10 -21.06 2.07 9.13
C LEU A 10 -20.24 3.02 8.25
N ALA A 11 -19.70 2.55 7.13
CA ALA A 11 -18.85 3.32 6.24
C ALA A 11 -19.32 3.23 4.79
N GLN A 12 -19.23 4.34 4.05
CA GLN A 12 -19.57 4.40 2.61
C GLN A 12 -18.50 3.69 1.77
N CYS A 13 -17.23 4.00 2.02
CA CYS A 13 -16.07 3.37 1.38
C CYS A 13 -15.36 2.44 2.36
N ALA A 14 -14.49 1.58 1.86
CA ALA A 14 -13.75 0.62 2.68
C ALA A 14 -12.23 0.72 2.43
N GLY A 15 -11.43 0.63 3.50
CA GLY A 15 -9.98 0.56 3.44
C GLY A 15 -9.35 1.69 2.61
N CYS A 16 -8.23 1.38 1.95
CA CYS A 16 -7.49 2.34 1.12
C CYS A 16 -8.27 2.85 -0.11
N GLY A 17 -9.35 2.18 -0.53
CA GLY A 17 -10.25 2.67 -1.58
C GLY A 17 -10.98 3.97 -1.21
N ALA A 18 -10.97 4.38 0.06
CA ALA A 18 -11.52 5.65 0.54
C ALA A 18 -10.58 6.85 0.31
N LYS A 19 -9.32 6.64 -0.07
CA LYS A 19 -8.35 7.73 -0.33
C LYS A 19 -8.85 8.65 -1.46
N VAL A 20 -8.57 9.95 -1.33
CA VAL A 20 -8.76 10.91 -2.42
C VAL A 20 -7.83 10.52 -3.57
N GLY A 21 -8.34 10.46 -4.80
CA GLY A 21 -7.52 10.09 -5.95
C GLY A 21 -6.32 11.02 -6.15
N ALA A 22 -5.15 10.48 -6.53
CA ALA A 22 -3.88 11.19 -6.64
C ALA A 22 -3.99 12.48 -7.49
N GLY A 23 -4.62 12.42 -8.66
CA GLY A 23 -4.81 13.59 -9.53
C GLY A 23 -5.72 14.69 -8.92
N THR A 24 -6.61 14.34 -7.99
CA THR A 24 -7.41 15.33 -7.24
C THR A 24 -6.58 15.93 -6.11
N LEU A 25 -5.83 15.09 -5.39
CA LEU A 25 -4.97 15.54 -4.29
C LEU A 25 -3.90 16.53 -4.80
N ALA A 26 -3.25 16.22 -5.92
CA ALA A 26 -2.28 17.13 -6.55
C ALA A 26 -2.86 18.52 -6.83
N LYS A 27 -4.11 18.58 -7.34
CA LYS A 27 -4.80 19.86 -7.57
C LYS A 27 -5.17 20.59 -6.29
N LEU A 28 -5.47 19.89 -5.20
CA LEU A 28 -5.77 20.50 -3.90
C LEU A 28 -4.53 21.08 -3.24
N LEU A 29 -3.36 20.53 -3.53
CA LEU A 29 -2.07 20.98 -2.99
C LEU A 29 -1.44 22.07 -3.86
N ASP A 30 -1.91 22.25 -5.10
CA ASP A 30 -1.41 23.29 -6.01
C ASP A 30 -1.59 24.69 -5.42
N GLY A 31 -0.53 25.49 -5.47
CA GLY A 31 -0.49 26.86 -4.93
C GLY A 31 -0.41 26.96 -3.40
N ILE A 32 -0.35 25.84 -2.66
CA ILE A 32 -0.09 25.87 -1.21
C ILE A 32 1.39 26.19 -0.99
N PRO A 33 1.72 27.26 -0.23
CA PRO A 33 3.10 27.63 0.00
C PRO A 33 3.84 26.58 0.82
N THR A 34 4.93 26.07 0.28
CA THR A 34 5.83 25.13 0.95
C THR A 34 7.05 25.85 1.52
N ARG A 35 7.62 25.32 2.58
CA ARG A 35 8.92 25.78 3.11
C ARG A 35 9.99 24.77 2.75
N SER A 36 11.13 25.23 2.30
CA SER A 36 12.33 24.42 2.14
C SER A 36 13.13 24.36 3.45
N ASP A 37 13.70 23.22 3.75
CA ASP A 37 14.69 22.99 4.80
C ASP A 37 15.74 22.03 4.23
N GLU A 38 17.03 22.35 4.35
CA GLU A 38 18.13 21.53 3.81
C GLU A 38 18.15 20.12 4.42
N ARG A 39 17.55 19.93 5.60
CA ARG A 39 17.40 18.64 6.27
C ARG A 39 16.18 17.85 5.82
N LEU A 40 15.24 18.45 5.10
CA LEU A 40 14.12 17.73 4.50
C LEU A 40 14.60 17.01 3.24
N LEU A 41 14.92 15.72 3.36
CA LEU A 41 15.45 14.89 2.28
C LEU A 41 14.35 14.41 1.33
N VAL A 42 13.17 14.12 1.87
CA VAL A 42 11.96 13.73 1.11
C VAL A 42 10.75 14.47 1.68
N GLY A 43 10.08 15.22 0.81
CA GLY A 43 8.79 15.87 1.07
C GLY A 43 7.68 15.20 0.25
N PHE A 44 6.57 15.92 0.02
CA PHE A 44 5.46 15.38 -0.77
C PHE A 44 5.58 15.66 -2.28
N ASP A 45 6.66 16.28 -2.74
CA ASP A 45 6.83 16.77 -4.12
C ASP A 45 6.86 15.64 -5.16
N LYS A 46 7.30 14.44 -4.75
CA LYS A 46 7.46 13.27 -5.61
C LYS A 46 6.50 12.13 -5.28
N SER A 47 5.49 12.37 -4.43
CA SER A 47 4.51 11.36 -4.02
C SER A 47 5.14 10.13 -3.37
N ASP A 48 6.23 10.31 -2.61
CA ASP A 48 6.86 9.24 -1.84
C ASP A 48 5.95 8.78 -0.69
N ASP A 49 6.16 7.55 -0.20
CA ASP A 49 5.32 6.90 0.80
C ASP A 49 5.40 7.60 2.18
N ALA A 50 6.56 8.19 2.52
CA ALA A 50 6.76 8.92 3.76
C ALA A 50 7.71 10.10 3.61
N SER A 51 7.62 11.07 4.52
CA SER A 51 8.59 12.15 4.62
C SER A 51 9.89 11.67 5.29
N VAL A 52 11.05 12.22 4.86
CA VAL A 52 12.36 11.91 5.45
C VAL A 52 13.04 13.21 5.88
N TYR A 53 13.34 13.33 7.16
CA TYR A 53 14.00 14.50 7.74
C TYR A 53 15.31 14.12 8.43
N LYS A 54 16.43 14.71 7.99
CA LYS A 54 17.76 14.46 8.57
C LYS A 54 17.86 15.05 9.97
N ILE A 55 18.12 14.23 10.98
CA ILE A 55 18.37 14.65 12.37
C ILE A 55 19.85 14.96 12.57
N ASP A 56 20.72 14.04 12.15
CA ASP A 56 22.18 14.15 12.19
C ASP A 56 22.82 13.35 11.04
N GLU A 57 24.13 13.17 11.04
CA GLU A 57 24.86 12.50 9.96
C GLU A 57 24.56 11.00 9.85
N ASN A 58 24.02 10.38 10.89
CA ASN A 58 23.76 8.94 10.93
C ASN A 58 22.27 8.61 11.03
N THR A 59 21.42 9.62 11.27
CA THR A 59 20.01 9.40 11.60
C THR A 59 19.10 10.32 10.80
N ALA A 60 18.15 9.74 10.09
CA ALA A 60 17.01 10.45 9.53
C ALA A 60 15.71 9.89 10.13
N LEU A 61 14.78 10.79 10.43
CA LEU A 61 13.42 10.47 10.81
C LEU A 61 12.61 10.21 9.54
N VAL A 62 11.91 9.08 9.52
CA VAL A 62 10.89 8.75 8.52
C VAL A 62 9.53 8.83 9.18
N GLN A 63 8.60 9.59 8.61
CA GLN A 63 7.29 9.81 9.22
C GLN A 63 6.17 9.70 8.19
N THR A 64 5.16 8.92 8.53
CA THR A 64 3.93 8.73 7.75
C THR A 64 2.68 8.81 8.62
N LEU A 65 1.54 8.87 7.96
CA LEU A 65 0.22 8.82 8.58
C LEU A 65 -0.77 8.17 7.61
N ASP A 66 -1.38 7.05 8.04
CA ASP A 66 -2.44 6.42 7.27
C ASP A 66 -3.58 5.94 8.17
N PHE A 67 -4.82 6.19 7.75
CA PHE A 67 -6.04 5.77 8.43
C PHE A 67 -7.19 5.66 7.43
N PHE A 68 -8.13 4.78 7.70
CA PHE A 68 -9.24 4.53 6.80
C PHE A 68 -10.48 3.95 7.53
N PRO A 69 -11.66 3.95 6.87
CA PRO A 69 -12.85 3.31 7.40
C PRO A 69 -12.76 1.78 7.33
N PRO A 70 -13.61 1.04 8.11
CA PRO A 70 -13.56 -0.41 8.19
C PRO A 70 -13.65 -1.12 6.84
N ILE A 71 -12.79 -2.12 6.66
CA ILE A 71 -12.74 -3.01 5.48
C ILE A 71 -13.24 -4.42 5.82
N VAL A 72 -13.34 -4.74 7.10
CA VAL A 72 -13.87 -6.01 7.65
C VAL A 72 -14.82 -5.71 8.79
N ASP A 73 -15.72 -6.66 9.11
CA ASP A 73 -16.69 -6.51 10.19
C ASP A 73 -16.10 -6.83 11.57
N ASP A 74 -15.13 -7.74 11.65
CA ASP A 74 -14.42 -8.06 12.89
C ASP A 74 -13.57 -6.84 13.35
N PRO A 75 -13.85 -6.26 14.52
CA PRO A 75 -13.20 -5.05 14.96
C PRO A 75 -11.72 -5.25 15.31
N GLU A 76 -11.31 -6.40 15.87
CA GLU A 76 -9.90 -6.65 16.16
C GLU A 76 -9.10 -6.82 14.86
N MET A 77 -9.64 -7.55 13.90
CA MET A 77 -9.06 -7.72 12.58
C MET A 77 -8.95 -6.39 11.83
N PHE A 78 -9.97 -5.52 11.93
CA PHE A 78 -9.89 -4.16 11.36
C PHE A 78 -8.72 -3.38 11.95
N GLY A 79 -8.56 -3.44 13.28
CA GLY A 79 -7.41 -2.82 13.96
C GLY A 79 -6.05 -3.37 13.49
N GLU A 80 -5.95 -4.69 13.32
CA GLU A 80 -4.75 -5.35 12.79
C GLU A 80 -4.40 -4.84 11.38
N ILE A 81 -5.37 -4.84 10.47
CA ILE A 81 -5.17 -4.43 9.07
C ILE A 81 -4.78 -2.95 8.98
N ALA A 82 -5.46 -2.08 9.74
CA ALA A 82 -5.17 -0.66 9.72
C ALA A 82 -3.76 -0.34 10.23
N ALA A 83 -3.30 -1.03 11.28
CA ALA A 83 -1.94 -0.88 11.78
C ALA A 83 -0.89 -1.41 10.79
N VAL A 84 -1.12 -2.58 10.17
CA VAL A 84 -0.23 -3.15 9.15
C VAL A 84 -0.06 -2.19 7.97
N ASN A 85 -1.17 -1.60 7.50
CA ASN A 85 -1.15 -0.65 6.40
C ASN A 85 -0.37 0.63 6.77
N ALA A 86 -0.66 1.23 7.92
CA ALA A 86 -0.01 2.48 8.33
C ALA A 86 1.51 2.34 8.60
N ILE A 87 1.97 1.14 9.00
CA ILE A 87 3.40 0.88 9.22
C ILE A 87 4.12 0.59 7.90
N SER A 88 3.40 0.21 6.86
CA SER A 88 3.95 -0.27 5.59
C SER A 88 4.80 0.77 4.87
N ASP A 89 4.41 2.04 4.88
CA ASP A 89 5.15 3.14 4.27
C ASP A 89 6.58 3.25 4.83
N ILE A 90 6.75 3.03 6.15
CA ILE A 90 8.09 3.04 6.76
C ILE A 90 8.94 1.91 6.20
N TYR A 91 8.35 0.73 5.96
CA TYR A 91 9.06 -0.40 5.35
C TYR A 91 9.39 -0.15 3.87
N ALA A 92 8.49 0.48 3.11
CA ALA A 92 8.74 0.86 1.73
C ALA A 92 9.94 1.80 1.60
N MET A 93 10.08 2.74 2.55
CA MET A 93 11.25 3.63 2.65
C MET A 93 12.53 2.95 3.16
N GLY A 94 12.55 1.62 3.35
CA GLY A 94 13.70 0.88 3.88
C GLY A 94 13.97 1.11 5.36
N ALA A 95 13.15 1.90 6.05
CA ALA A 95 13.35 2.34 7.42
C ALA A 95 12.84 1.32 8.47
N ASP A 96 13.19 1.55 9.72
CA ASP A 96 12.81 0.74 10.88
C ASP A 96 11.80 1.50 11.74
N PRO A 97 10.51 1.12 11.76
CA PRO A 97 9.48 1.80 12.54
C PRO A 97 9.73 1.63 14.04
N LYS A 98 9.51 2.68 14.83
CA LYS A 98 9.79 2.67 16.28
C LYS A 98 8.64 3.17 17.13
N LEU A 99 7.98 4.24 16.75
CA LEU A 99 6.93 4.87 17.53
C LEU A 99 5.66 5.04 16.68
N ALA A 100 4.50 4.96 17.33
CA ALA A 100 3.24 5.28 16.70
C ALA A 100 2.27 6.00 17.64
N LEU A 101 1.38 6.78 17.04
CA LEU A 101 0.22 7.39 17.67
C LEU A 101 -1.05 6.88 17.01
N ASN A 102 -2.06 6.50 17.80
CA ASN A 102 -3.37 6.11 17.29
C ASN A 102 -4.12 7.32 16.74
N ILE A 103 -4.79 7.12 15.61
CA ILE A 103 -5.80 8.02 15.07
C ILE A 103 -7.10 7.24 15.03
N MET A 104 -8.10 7.69 15.78
CA MET A 104 -9.36 6.97 15.90
C MET A 104 -10.57 7.91 15.82
N CYS A 105 -11.48 7.60 14.91
CA CYS A 105 -12.81 8.18 14.84
C CYS A 105 -13.84 7.11 15.19
N VAL A 106 -14.79 7.42 16.07
CA VAL A 106 -15.83 6.49 16.52
C VAL A 106 -17.21 7.10 16.37
N THR A 107 -18.20 6.29 16.02
CA THR A 107 -19.60 6.77 16.04
C THR A 107 -20.13 6.78 17.47
N LYS A 108 -21.14 7.62 17.74
CA LYS A 108 -21.72 7.77 19.09
C LYS A 108 -22.27 6.46 19.65
N ASP A 109 -22.84 5.64 18.78
CA ASP A 109 -23.51 4.39 19.14
C ASP A 109 -22.60 3.15 19.03
N MET A 110 -21.32 3.35 18.79
CA MET A 110 -20.37 2.24 18.65
C MET A 110 -20.12 1.59 20.03
N PRO A 111 -20.26 0.25 20.14
CA PRO A 111 -20.02 -0.45 21.41
C PRO A 111 -18.57 -0.25 21.90
N LYS A 112 -18.42 -0.04 23.21
CA LYS A 112 -17.08 0.13 23.82
C LYS A 112 -16.16 -1.08 23.56
N ASP A 113 -16.71 -2.28 23.58
CA ASP A 113 -15.97 -3.52 23.34
C ASP A 113 -15.42 -3.57 21.92
N SER A 114 -16.19 -3.08 20.93
CA SER A 114 -15.72 -2.96 19.55
C SER A 114 -14.59 -1.96 19.42
N ILE A 115 -14.68 -0.82 20.11
CA ILE A 115 -13.60 0.19 20.14
C ILE A 115 -12.32 -0.40 20.76
N GLN A 116 -12.47 -1.12 21.89
CA GLN A 116 -11.34 -1.80 22.53
C GLN A 116 -10.74 -2.90 21.66
N ALA A 117 -11.58 -3.64 20.92
CA ALA A 117 -11.10 -4.68 20.03
C ALA A 117 -10.28 -4.10 18.87
N ILE A 118 -10.71 -2.98 18.25
CA ILE A 118 -9.92 -2.26 17.23
C ILE A 118 -8.55 -1.88 17.78
N LEU A 119 -8.52 -1.28 18.98
CA LEU A 119 -7.25 -0.90 19.61
C LEU A 119 -6.38 -2.13 19.88
N ARG A 120 -6.93 -3.23 20.43
CA ARG A 120 -6.17 -4.48 20.65
C ARG A 120 -5.53 -4.98 19.37
N GLY A 121 -6.28 -5.00 18.25
CA GLY A 121 -5.74 -5.40 16.95
C GLY A 121 -4.59 -4.51 16.50
N GLY A 122 -4.74 -3.19 16.61
CA GLY A 122 -3.69 -2.23 16.29
C GLY A 122 -2.43 -2.41 17.14
N TYR A 123 -2.59 -2.54 18.46
CA TYR A 123 -1.46 -2.79 19.37
C TYR A 123 -0.76 -4.13 19.10
N LYS A 124 -1.52 -5.18 18.81
CA LYS A 124 -0.97 -6.50 18.48
C LYS A 124 -0.02 -6.44 17.29
N LYS A 125 -0.42 -5.76 16.20
CA LYS A 125 0.42 -5.63 15.00
C LYS A 125 1.56 -4.64 15.16
N ALA A 126 1.34 -3.54 15.88
CA ALA A 126 2.41 -2.62 16.24
C ALA A 126 3.52 -3.33 17.04
N TYR A 127 3.16 -4.15 18.02
CA TYR A 127 4.14 -4.90 18.82
C TYR A 127 4.85 -6.00 18.02
N GLU A 128 4.14 -6.69 17.09
CA GLU A 128 4.77 -7.62 16.14
C GLU A 128 5.82 -6.91 15.27
N ALA A 129 5.53 -5.66 14.89
CA ALA A 129 6.45 -4.80 14.13
C ALA A 129 7.62 -4.25 14.98
N GLY A 130 7.57 -4.38 16.32
CA GLY A 130 8.52 -3.75 17.23
C GLY A 130 8.25 -2.26 17.48
N VAL A 131 7.04 -1.79 17.19
CA VAL A 131 6.60 -0.39 17.32
C VAL A 131 5.92 -0.18 18.67
N ILE A 132 6.29 0.89 19.36
CA ILE A 132 5.68 1.31 20.63
C ILE A 132 4.58 2.33 20.32
N ILE A 133 3.34 2.02 20.69
CA ILE A 133 2.25 3.00 20.64
C ILE A 133 2.32 3.85 21.92
N THR A 134 2.52 5.16 21.76
CA THR A 134 2.78 6.10 22.86
C THR A 134 1.58 6.98 23.20
N GLY A 135 0.45 6.81 22.51
CA GLY A 135 -0.76 7.60 22.71
C GLY A 135 -1.58 7.71 21.44
N GLY A 136 -2.23 8.84 21.25
CA GLY A 136 -3.02 9.11 20.07
C GLY A 136 -4.15 10.11 20.32
N HIS A 137 -5.05 10.20 19.33
CA HIS A 137 -6.21 11.09 19.39
C HIS A 137 -7.47 10.37 18.96
N THR A 138 -8.55 10.53 19.72
CA THR A 138 -9.85 9.90 19.45
C THR A 138 -10.94 10.96 19.42
N ILE A 139 -11.76 10.95 18.37
CA ILE A 139 -12.88 11.89 18.21
C ILE A 139 -14.18 11.15 17.86
N HIS A 140 -15.32 11.80 18.06
CA HIS A 140 -16.59 11.35 17.47
C HIS A 140 -16.67 11.79 16.00
N ASP A 141 -17.15 10.88 15.14
CA ASP A 141 -17.42 11.14 13.71
C ASP A 141 -18.69 10.41 13.28
N GLN A 142 -19.13 10.63 12.06
CA GLN A 142 -20.26 9.90 11.46
C GLN A 142 -19.88 8.49 11.02
N GLU A 143 -18.60 8.28 10.67
CA GLU A 143 -18.06 6.99 10.25
C GLU A 143 -16.85 6.61 11.13
N PRO A 144 -16.73 5.32 11.55
CA PRO A 144 -15.54 4.90 12.24
C PRO A 144 -14.32 4.91 11.29
N LYS A 145 -13.18 5.35 11.83
CA LYS A 145 -11.89 5.30 11.13
C LYS A 145 -10.80 4.95 12.14
N TYR A 146 -9.83 4.18 11.71
CA TYR A 146 -8.68 3.85 12.52
C TYR A 146 -7.41 3.79 11.66
N GLY A 147 -6.31 4.15 12.28
CA GLY A 147 -4.97 4.07 11.74
C GLY A 147 -3.93 4.63 12.68
N LEU A 148 -2.74 4.82 12.17
CA LEU A 148 -1.59 5.26 12.95
C LEU A 148 -0.87 6.41 12.24
N SER A 149 -0.30 7.32 13.04
CA SER A 149 0.87 8.10 12.63
C SER A 149 2.10 7.36 13.11
N VAL A 150 3.00 7.01 12.19
CA VAL A 150 4.17 6.17 12.48
C VAL A 150 5.46 6.94 12.24
N SER A 151 6.39 6.80 13.17
CA SER A 151 7.74 7.34 13.06
C SER A 151 8.75 6.21 13.11
N GLY A 152 9.69 6.23 12.17
CA GLY A 152 10.80 5.30 12.05
C GLY A 152 12.12 6.01 11.83
N PHE A 153 13.20 5.25 11.78
CA PHE A 153 14.53 5.79 11.56
C PHE A 153 15.28 4.99 10.50
N VAL A 154 16.16 5.70 9.79
CA VAL A 154 17.05 5.14 8.78
C VAL A 154 18.33 5.97 8.73
N HIS A 155 19.41 5.42 8.19
CA HIS A 155 20.59 6.21 7.88
C HIS A 155 20.27 7.15 6.69
N PRO A 156 20.70 8.45 6.72
CA PRO A 156 20.36 9.42 5.68
C PRO A 156 20.78 9.06 4.25
N GLU A 157 21.71 8.12 4.09
CA GLU A 157 22.18 7.63 2.78
C GLU A 157 21.56 6.27 2.38
N LYS A 158 20.63 5.70 3.19
CA LYS A 158 20.10 4.35 2.99
C LYS A 158 18.58 4.27 2.89
N PHE A 159 17.89 5.42 2.93
CA PHE A 159 16.46 5.39 2.69
C PHE A 159 16.16 5.12 1.21
N LEU A 160 15.04 4.49 0.96
CA LEU A 160 14.51 4.24 -0.38
C LEU A 160 13.41 5.27 -0.68
N THR A 161 13.22 5.53 -1.96
CA THR A 161 12.13 6.36 -2.48
C THR A 161 11.39 5.61 -3.58
N ASN A 162 10.21 6.06 -3.94
CA ASN A 162 9.51 5.55 -5.11
C ASN A 162 10.10 6.12 -6.43
N SER A 163 11.06 7.04 -6.36
CA SER A 163 11.62 7.79 -7.48
C SER A 163 13.12 7.55 -7.72
N GLY A 164 13.62 6.36 -7.37
CA GLY A 164 15.03 6.01 -7.50
C GLY A 164 15.35 4.92 -8.52
N ALA A 165 14.33 4.41 -9.22
CA ALA A 165 14.47 3.29 -10.15
C ALA A 165 15.38 3.64 -11.34
N LYS A 166 16.13 2.65 -11.83
CA LYS A 166 17.13 2.82 -12.90
C LYS A 166 16.85 1.89 -14.08
N PRO A 167 17.19 2.29 -15.30
CA PRO A 167 17.21 1.36 -16.44
C PRO A 167 18.08 0.13 -16.13
N GLY A 168 17.58 -1.06 -16.46
CA GLY A 168 18.19 -2.35 -16.13
C GLY A 168 17.71 -2.95 -14.81
N ASP A 169 16.92 -2.24 -14.01
CA ASP A 169 16.31 -2.80 -12.79
C ASP A 169 15.25 -3.84 -13.13
N VAL A 170 15.10 -4.82 -12.24
CA VAL A 170 14.05 -5.82 -12.24
C VAL A 170 13.03 -5.49 -11.16
N LEU A 171 11.74 -5.61 -11.47
CA LEU A 171 10.66 -5.36 -10.54
C LEU A 171 10.17 -6.65 -9.88
N ILE A 172 10.10 -6.65 -8.55
CA ILE A 172 9.55 -7.74 -7.74
C ILE A 172 8.33 -7.23 -6.97
N LEU A 173 7.23 -8.00 -6.97
CA LEU A 173 6.04 -7.76 -6.15
C LEU A 173 5.91 -8.84 -5.08
N THR A 174 5.65 -8.44 -3.83
CA THR A 174 5.71 -9.34 -2.66
C THR A 174 4.36 -9.87 -2.17
N LYS A 175 3.23 -9.34 -2.66
CA LYS A 175 1.88 -9.87 -2.35
C LYS A 175 1.01 -9.86 -3.60
N PRO A 176 0.09 -10.82 -3.77
CA PRO A 176 -0.84 -10.84 -4.90
C PRO A 176 -1.88 -9.71 -4.84
N LEU A 177 -2.39 -9.34 -6.02
CA LEU A 177 -3.41 -8.30 -6.22
C LEU A 177 -4.83 -8.84 -6.12
N GLY A 178 -5.82 -7.93 -6.05
CA GLY A 178 -7.25 -8.25 -6.09
C GLY A 178 -8.00 -8.01 -4.79
N VAL A 179 -7.35 -7.41 -3.79
CA VAL A 179 -7.94 -7.18 -2.46
C VAL A 179 -9.18 -6.29 -2.53
N GLY A 180 -9.14 -5.19 -3.30
CA GLY A 180 -10.28 -4.26 -3.39
C GLY A 180 -11.50 -4.87 -4.07
N ILE A 181 -11.29 -5.61 -5.15
CA ILE A 181 -12.35 -6.36 -5.84
C ILE A 181 -12.98 -7.40 -4.90
N LEU A 182 -12.16 -8.16 -4.18
CA LEU A 182 -12.64 -9.23 -3.30
C LEU A 182 -13.36 -8.68 -2.07
N THR A 183 -12.86 -7.62 -1.45
CA THR A 183 -13.55 -6.96 -0.32
C THR A 183 -14.85 -6.28 -0.75
N THR A 184 -14.91 -5.71 -1.96
CA THR A 184 -16.15 -5.20 -2.56
C THR A 184 -17.16 -6.33 -2.77
N SER A 185 -16.71 -7.48 -3.27
CA SER A 185 -17.55 -8.66 -3.49
C SER A 185 -18.05 -9.26 -2.17
N ALA A 186 -17.21 -9.24 -1.12
CA ALA A 186 -17.59 -9.69 0.23
C ALA A 186 -18.67 -8.77 0.85
N LYS A 187 -18.52 -7.45 0.71
CA LYS A 187 -19.52 -6.47 1.17
C LYS A 187 -20.88 -6.67 0.49
N ALA A 188 -20.87 -7.14 -0.76
CA ALA A 188 -22.05 -7.48 -1.54
C ALA A 188 -22.54 -8.94 -1.32
N GLU A 189 -21.89 -9.72 -0.46
CA GLU A 189 -22.19 -11.12 -0.14
C GLU A 189 -22.07 -12.08 -1.36
N PHE A 190 -21.17 -11.77 -2.31
CA PHE A 190 -20.95 -12.52 -3.55
C PHE A 190 -19.77 -13.51 -3.48
N ILE A 191 -19.05 -13.60 -2.34
CA ILE A 191 -17.87 -14.44 -2.22
C ILE A 191 -17.88 -15.25 -0.92
N ASP A 192 -17.30 -16.45 -1.00
CA ASP A 192 -17.24 -17.39 0.11
C ASP A 192 -16.28 -16.87 1.22
N GLN A 193 -16.67 -17.05 2.48
CA GLN A 193 -15.86 -16.67 3.64
C GLN A 193 -14.46 -17.32 3.62
N LYS A 194 -14.34 -18.57 3.16
CA LYS A 194 -13.04 -19.26 3.07
C LYS A 194 -12.04 -18.59 2.13
N VAL A 195 -12.55 -17.93 1.08
CA VAL A 195 -11.71 -17.12 0.19
C VAL A 195 -11.27 -15.87 0.95
N MET A 196 -12.22 -15.21 1.62
CA MET A 196 -11.95 -13.98 2.36
C MET A 196 -10.97 -14.20 3.52
N ASP A 197 -10.96 -15.35 4.18
CA ASP A 197 -10.01 -15.67 5.25
C ASP A 197 -8.55 -15.53 4.76
N LYS A 198 -8.26 -16.00 3.54
CA LYS A 198 -6.91 -15.84 2.91
C LYS A 198 -6.57 -14.38 2.62
N ILE A 199 -7.56 -13.60 2.19
CA ILE A 199 -7.38 -12.16 1.89
C ILE A 199 -7.12 -11.39 3.19
N TYR A 200 -7.86 -11.73 4.25
CA TYR A 200 -7.67 -11.16 5.58
C TYR A 200 -6.29 -11.51 6.14
N ASP A 201 -5.82 -12.74 5.98
CA ASP A 201 -4.48 -13.15 6.39
C ASP A 201 -3.39 -12.36 5.64
N GLN A 202 -3.57 -12.17 4.32
CA GLN A 202 -2.65 -11.32 3.52
C GLN A 202 -2.63 -9.88 4.02
N MET A 203 -3.79 -9.26 4.27
CA MET A 203 -3.87 -7.87 4.74
C MET A 203 -3.24 -7.68 6.13
N ARG A 204 -3.25 -8.73 6.98
CA ARG A 204 -2.62 -8.72 8.32
C ARG A 204 -1.12 -9.03 8.30
N GLN A 205 -0.55 -9.37 7.13
CA GLN A 205 0.88 -9.66 7.01
C GLN A 205 1.71 -8.38 6.89
N LEU A 206 2.64 -8.17 7.81
CA LEU A 206 3.58 -7.04 7.77
C LEU A 206 4.54 -7.13 6.57
N ASN A 207 4.79 -6.00 5.93
CA ASN A 207 5.85 -5.86 4.92
C ASN A 207 7.26 -5.84 5.53
N LYS A 208 7.37 -5.93 6.87
CA LYS A 208 8.62 -6.08 7.62
C LYS A 208 9.54 -7.15 7.05
N TYR A 209 8.98 -8.32 6.79
CA TYR A 209 9.76 -9.48 6.33
C TYR A 209 10.38 -9.25 4.96
N ALA A 210 9.67 -8.58 4.05
CA ALA A 210 10.20 -8.18 2.75
C ALA A 210 11.30 -7.11 2.92
N ARG A 211 11.06 -6.09 3.76
CA ARG A 211 12.02 -5.03 4.03
C ARG A 211 13.31 -5.57 4.65
N ASP A 212 13.23 -6.44 5.65
CA ASP A 212 14.40 -7.01 6.34
C ASP A 212 15.30 -7.84 5.41
N ILE A 213 14.74 -8.32 4.29
CA ILE A 213 15.46 -9.03 3.25
C ILE A 213 16.00 -8.04 2.21
N MET A 214 15.16 -7.19 1.62
CA MET A 214 15.52 -6.33 0.50
C MET A 214 16.65 -5.34 0.80
N VAL A 215 16.74 -4.84 2.04
CA VAL A 215 17.79 -3.88 2.44
C VAL A 215 19.22 -4.46 2.44
N LYS A 216 19.38 -5.75 2.18
CA LYS A 216 20.68 -6.43 2.03
C LYS A 216 21.17 -6.43 0.60
N TYR A 217 20.37 -5.97 -0.36
CA TYR A 217 20.60 -6.00 -1.80
C TYR A 217 20.66 -4.58 -2.35
N GLU A 218 21.13 -4.43 -3.59
CA GLU A 218 21.18 -3.14 -4.30
C GLU A 218 19.78 -2.77 -4.83
N VAL A 219 18.89 -2.36 -3.92
CA VAL A 219 17.56 -1.84 -4.23
C VAL A 219 17.67 -0.35 -4.53
N HIS A 220 17.14 0.08 -5.68
CA HIS A 220 17.19 1.47 -6.12
C HIS A 220 15.89 2.23 -5.83
N SER A 221 14.74 1.55 -5.84
CA SER A 221 13.43 2.13 -5.56
C SER A 221 12.50 1.11 -4.94
N CYS A 222 11.61 1.58 -4.09
CA CYS A 222 10.57 0.75 -3.49
C CYS A 222 9.35 1.61 -3.15
N THR A 223 8.16 1.03 -3.27
CA THR A 223 6.89 1.56 -2.76
C THR A 223 6.01 0.40 -2.33
N ASP A 224 5.04 0.62 -1.45
CA ASP A 224 4.00 -0.36 -1.22
C ASP A 224 2.82 -0.15 -2.20
N VAL A 225 2.23 -1.24 -2.65
CA VAL A 225 1.11 -1.19 -3.58
C VAL A 225 -0.20 -1.12 -2.81
N THR A 226 -0.72 0.09 -2.64
CA THR A 226 -1.93 0.35 -1.85
C THR A 226 -3.06 0.99 -2.67
N GLY A 227 -3.56 2.13 -2.28
CA GLY A 227 -4.80 2.73 -2.77
C GLY A 227 -4.85 3.06 -4.26
N PHE A 228 -3.71 3.27 -4.91
CA PHE A 228 -3.66 3.59 -6.35
C PHE A 228 -3.51 2.36 -7.26
N GLY A 229 -3.38 1.17 -6.67
CA GLY A 229 -3.20 -0.08 -7.39
C GLY A 229 -1.82 -0.19 -8.04
N LEU A 230 -1.52 -1.35 -8.65
CA LEU A 230 -0.20 -1.59 -9.24
C LEU A 230 0.15 -0.56 -10.32
N LEU A 231 -0.78 -0.26 -11.22
CA LEU A 231 -0.51 0.68 -12.32
C LEU A 231 -0.46 2.14 -11.86
N GLY A 232 -1.15 2.50 -10.79
CA GLY A 232 -1.04 3.84 -10.21
C GLY A 232 0.33 4.06 -9.55
N HIS A 233 0.74 3.17 -8.66
CA HIS A 233 2.06 3.26 -8.01
C HIS A 233 3.21 3.05 -9.00
N GLY A 234 3.06 2.14 -9.99
CA GLY A 234 4.02 1.99 -11.08
C GLY A 234 4.16 3.26 -11.92
N TYR A 235 3.04 3.97 -12.17
CA TYR A 235 3.06 5.24 -12.87
C TYR A 235 3.82 6.33 -12.09
N GLU A 236 3.60 6.42 -10.78
CA GLU A 236 4.33 7.34 -9.89
C GLU A 236 5.83 7.02 -9.88
N MET A 237 6.20 5.74 -9.72
CA MET A 237 7.60 5.29 -9.78
C MET A 237 8.26 5.64 -11.13
N ALA A 238 7.59 5.35 -12.24
CA ALA A 238 8.13 5.64 -13.58
C ALA A 238 8.30 7.14 -13.84
N GLN A 239 7.32 7.95 -13.42
CA GLN A 239 7.38 9.40 -13.57
C GLN A 239 8.45 10.03 -12.66
N GLY A 240 8.50 9.62 -11.40
CA GLY A 240 9.45 10.13 -10.42
C GLY A 240 10.90 9.77 -10.74
N SER A 241 11.13 8.63 -11.40
CA SER A 241 12.45 8.12 -11.81
C SER A 241 12.85 8.50 -13.23
N ASP A 242 11.95 9.07 -14.04
CA ASP A 242 12.12 9.38 -15.46
C ASP A 242 12.53 8.14 -16.29
N VAL A 243 11.78 7.05 -16.11
CA VAL A 243 12.01 5.75 -16.77
C VAL A 243 10.72 5.20 -17.37
N THR A 244 10.82 4.08 -18.08
CA THR A 244 9.67 3.28 -18.53
C THR A 244 9.67 1.93 -17.81
N ILE A 245 8.52 1.55 -17.26
CA ILE A 245 8.30 0.26 -16.62
C ILE A 245 7.60 -0.69 -17.59
N HIS A 246 8.19 -1.86 -17.82
CA HIS A 246 7.60 -2.96 -18.56
C HIS A 246 7.03 -3.99 -17.59
N PHE A 247 5.71 -4.13 -17.54
CA PHE A 247 5.04 -5.16 -16.75
C PHE A 247 4.72 -6.39 -17.61
N MET A 248 5.21 -7.55 -17.19
CA MET A 248 4.88 -8.86 -17.75
C MET A 248 3.56 -9.34 -17.15
N LYS A 249 2.42 -9.06 -17.82
CA LYS A 249 1.08 -9.28 -17.25
C LYS A 249 0.79 -10.72 -16.82
N GLU A 250 1.39 -11.72 -17.48
CA GLU A 250 1.27 -13.13 -17.12
C GLU A 250 2.02 -13.48 -15.82
N GLU A 251 2.99 -12.67 -15.43
CA GLU A 251 3.81 -12.89 -14.22
C GLU A 251 3.28 -12.16 -12.99
N ILE A 252 2.32 -11.24 -13.16
CA ILE A 252 1.75 -10.49 -12.03
C ILE A 252 0.89 -11.42 -11.17
N PRO A 253 1.24 -11.62 -9.87
CA PRO A 253 0.46 -12.46 -8.99
C PRO A 253 -0.85 -11.78 -8.59
N TYR A 254 -1.96 -12.52 -8.70
CA TYR A 254 -3.28 -12.06 -8.25
C TYR A 254 -4.12 -13.22 -7.73
N HIS A 255 -5.12 -12.92 -6.92
CA HIS A 255 -6.10 -13.90 -6.47
C HIS A 255 -7.03 -14.28 -7.64
N LYS A 256 -7.12 -15.58 -7.95
CA LYS A 256 -7.91 -16.06 -9.11
C LYS A 256 -9.39 -15.70 -9.02
N GLU A 257 -9.90 -15.66 -7.80
CA GLU A 257 -11.28 -15.28 -7.52
C GLU A 257 -11.55 -13.81 -7.87
N ALA A 258 -10.54 -12.94 -7.77
CA ALA A 258 -10.67 -11.55 -8.18
C ALA A 258 -10.94 -11.41 -9.69
N LEU A 259 -10.37 -12.29 -10.53
CA LEU A 259 -10.64 -12.27 -11.96
C LEU A 259 -12.11 -12.57 -12.25
N SER A 260 -12.69 -13.58 -11.61
CA SER A 260 -14.08 -13.94 -11.75
C SER A 260 -15.04 -12.84 -11.26
N MET A 261 -14.68 -12.19 -10.14
CA MET A 261 -15.47 -11.08 -9.60
C MET A 261 -15.37 -9.83 -10.47
N ALA A 262 -14.20 -9.56 -11.05
CA ALA A 262 -14.03 -8.47 -12.01
C ALA A 262 -14.84 -8.70 -13.31
N ASP A 263 -14.88 -9.93 -13.82
CA ASP A 263 -15.74 -10.28 -14.97
C ASP A 263 -17.24 -10.06 -14.66
N LEU A 264 -17.68 -10.21 -13.42
CA LEU A 264 -19.03 -9.89 -12.96
C LEU A 264 -19.26 -8.38 -12.70
N GLY A 265 -18.23 -7.54 -12.85
CA GLY A 265 -18.31 -6.10 -12.65
C GLY A 265 -18.22 -5.65 -11.18
N MET A 266 -17.75 -6.50 -10.28
CA MET A 266 -17.54 -6.16 -8.87
C MET A 266 -16.27 -5.31 -8.68
N ILE A 267 -16.23 -4.16 -9.33
CA ILE A 267 -15.08 -3.26 -9.35
C ILE A 267 -15.29 -2.12 -8.36
N PRO A 268 -14.38 -1.89 -7.40
CA PRO A 268 -14.47 -0.77 -6.49
C PRO A 268 -14.30 0.57 -7.23
N GLU A 269 -14.97 1.61 -6.74
CA GLU A 269 -14.91 2.94 -7.36
C GLU A 269 -13.47 3.47 -7.48
N GLY A 270 -12.60 3.11 -6.50
CA GLY A 270 -11.18 3.46 -6.52
C GLY A 270 -10.46 3.01 -7.79
N ALA A 271 -10.78 1.83 -8.33
CA ALA A 271 -10.16 1.31 -9.56
C ALA A 271 -10.45 2.21 -10.79
N TYR A 272 -11.67 2.75 -10.89
CA TYR A 272 -11.99 3.69 -11.96
C TYR A 272 -11.25 5.02 -11.82
N ARG A 273 -11.06 5.53 -10.58
CA ARG A 273 -10.26 6.73 -10.33
C ARG A 273 -8.79 6.49 -10.66
N ASN A 274 -8.24 5.34 -10.28
CA ASN A 274 -6.86 4.95 -10.56
C ASN A 274 -6.61 4.82 -12.07
N ARG A 275 -7.55 4.20 -12.79
CA ARG A 275 -7.50 4.12 -14.25
C ARG A 275 -7.49 5.51 -14.89
N LYS A 276 -8.37 6.41 -14.46
CA LYS A 276 -8.42 7.78 -14.98
C LYS A 276 -7.11 8.53 -14.73
N TYR A 277 -6.45 8.25 -13.60
CA TYR A 277 -5.18 8.88 -13.23
C TYR A 277 -4.02 8.41 -14.11
N ALA A 278 -3.82 7.10 -14.27
CA ALA A 278 -2.62 6.55 -14.87
C ALA A 278 -2.76 6.14 -16.36
N SER A 279 -3.97 5.98 -16.89
CA SER A 279 -4.20 5.36 -18.22
C SER A 279 -3.52 6.10 -19.38
N GLU A 280 -3.35 7.40 -19.31
CA GLU A 280 -2.66 8.18 -20.37
C GLU A 280 -1.17 7.81 -20.47
N GLY A 281 -0.55 7.39 -19.36
CA GLY A 281 0.83 6.94 -19.30
C GLY A 281 1.02 5.45 -19.59
N VAL A 282 -0.06 4.68 -19.80
CA VAL A 282 -0.02 3.21 -19.99
C VAL A 282 -0.23 2.84 -21.45
N SER A 283 0.71 2.08 -22.00
CA SER A 283 0.57 1.41 -23.32
C SER A 283 0.34 -0.09 -23.14
N LYS A 284 -0.34 -0.71 -24.08
CA LYS A 284 -0.60 -2.14 -24.12
C LYS A 284 0.05 -2.70 -25.38
N ALA A 285 1.22 -3.31 -25.24
CA ALA A 285 1.93 -3.96 -26.34
C ALA A 285 1.15 -5.17 -26.87
N ARG A 286 0.33 -5.81 -26.02
CA ARG A 286 -0.56 -6.92 -26.35
C ARG A 286 -1.95 -6.74 -25.78
N LYS A 287 -2.94 -7.41 -26.39
CA LYS A 287 -4.31 -7.41 -25.86
C LYS A 287 -4.34 -8.00 -24.45
N ILE A 288 -4.96 -7.28 -23.54
CA ILE A 288 -5.22 -7.71 -22.16
C ILE A 288 -6.71 -7.96 -21.93
N ASN A 289 -7.04 -8.97 -21.13
CA ASN A 289 -8.40 -9.17 -20.67
C ASN A 289 -8.82 -7.98 -19.79
N ARG A 290 -10.05 -7.50 -19.96
CA ARG A 290 -10.59 -6.35 -19.22
C ARG A 290 -10.58 -6.59 -17.71
N ALA A 291 -10.98 -7.78 -17.25
CA ALA A 291 -10.99 -8.12 -15.84
C ALA A 291 -9.58 -8.11 -15.22
N LEU A 292 -8.57 -8.64 -15.96
CA LEU A 292 -7.19 -8.56 -15.51
C LEU A 292 -6.71 -7.10 -15.44
N GLU A 293 -7.05 -6.30 -16.46
CA GLU A 293 -6.71 -4.87 -16.43
C GLU A 293 -7.37 -4.14 -15.25
N ASP A 294 -8.61 -4.49 -14.89
CA ASP A 294 -9.29 -3.93 -13.73
C ASP A 294 -8.58 -4.32 -12.42
N ILE A 295 -8.02 -5.54 -12.31
CA ILE A 295 -7.19 -5.97 -11.18
C ILE A 295 -5.92 -5.13 -11.06
N LEU A 296 -5.29 -4.75 -12.17
CA LEU A 296 -4.06 -3.94 -12.14
C LEU A 296 -4.30 -2.50 -11.64
N TYR A 297 -5.53 -1.98 -11.76
CA TYR A 297 -5.95 -0.70 -11.19
C TYR A 297 -6.65 -0.83 -9.83
N ASP A 298 -6.89 -2.08 -9.35
CA ASP A 298 -7.61 -2.35 -8.11
C ASP A 298 -6.87 -1.78 -6.89
N PRO A 299 -7.53 -0.95 -6.05
CA PRO A 299 -6.91 -0.48 -4.81
C PRO A 299 -6.63 -1.65 -3.87
N GLN A 300 -5.40 -1.71 -3.37
CA GLN A 300 -5.00 -2.70 -2.38
C GLN A 300 -5.03 -2.07 -0.98
N THR A 301 -5.45 -2.81 0.01
CA THR A 301 -5.28 -2.46 1.43
C THR A 301 -4.22 -3.38 2.02
N SER A 302 -3.21 -2.83 2.65
CA SER A 302 -2.05 -3.56 3.14
C SER A 302 -1.40 -4.42 2.04
N GLY A 303 -1.22 -3.87 0.85
CA GLY A 303 -0.61 -4.55 -0.28
C GLY A 303 0.87 -4.86 -0.06
N GLY A 304 1.50 -5.49 -1.05
CA GLY A 304 2.91 -5.85 -1.01
C GLY A 304 3.83 -4.72 -1.43
N LEU A 305 5.13 -4.90 -1.20
CA LEU A 305 6.15 -4.02 -1.74
C LEU A 305 6.37 -4.31 -3.23
N MET A 306 6.50 -3.25 -4.02
CA MET A 306 7.01 -3.26 -5.39
C MET A 306 8.44 -2.73 -5.33
N ILE A 307 9.41 -3.62 -5.59
CA ILE A 307 10.83 -3.40 -5.37
C ILE A 307 11.54 -3.35 -6.72
N ALA A 308 12.23 -2.25 -7.02
CA ALA A 308 13.14 -2.13 -8.16
C ALA A 308 14.56 -2.41 -7.67
N VAL A 309 15.15 -3.49 -8.14
CA VAL A 309 16.45 -4.00 -7.72
C VAL A 309 17.37 -4.19 -8.92
N SER A 310 18.68 -4.02 -8.74
CA SER A 310 19.66 -4.26 -9.79
C SER A 310 19.51 -5.66 -10.39
N GLU A 311 19.68 -5.81 -11.71
CA GLU A 311 19.58 -7.10 -12.40
C GLU A 311 20.50 -8.16 -11.76
N ASN A 312 21.68 -7.75 -11.30
CA ASN A 312 22.66 -8.64 -10.67
C ASN A 312 22.15 -9.28 -9.38
N ASP A 313 21.33 -8.56 -8.63
CA ASP A 313 20.81 -8.99 -7.32
C ASP A 313 19.41 -9.61 -7.41
N ALA A 314 18.67 -9.37 -8.50
CA ALA A 314 17.26 -9.70 -8.62
C ALA A 314 16.94 -11.18 -8.34
N LYS A 315 17.76 -12.11 -8.87
CA LYS A 315 17.55 -13.54 -8.66
C LYS A 315 17.77 -13.94 -7.20
N ASN A 316 18.84 -13.47 -6.59
CA ASN A 316 19.19 -13.79 -5.20
C ASN A 316 18.17 -13.19 -4.23
N LEU A 317 17.76 -11.94 -4.48
CA LEU A 317 16.71 -11.30 -3.69
C LEU A 317 15.38 -12.07 -3.80
N LEU A 318 14.98 -12.49 -5.02
CA LEU A 318 13.75 -13.27 -5.19
C LEU A 318 13.80 -14.60 -4.44
N GLU A 319 14.91 -15.35 -4.53
CA GLU A 319 15.09 -16.61 -3.81
C GLU A 319 15.00 -16.41 -2.29
N ASP A 320 15.65 -15.39 -1.75
CA ASP A 320 15.58 -15.08 -0.32
C ASP A 320 14.17 -14.63 0.12
N LEU A 321 13.50 -13.83 -0.71
CA LEU A 321 12.09 -13.44 -0.44
C LEU A 321 11.18 -14.67 -0.42
N GLN A 322 11.29 -15.57 -1.39
CA GLN A 322 10.42 -16.73 -1.52
C GLN A 322 10.56 -17.73 -0.36
N ASN A 323 11.69 -17.76 0.33
CA ASN A 323 11.86 -18.55 1.56
C ASN A 323 10.88 -18.14 2.68
N THR A 324 10.44 -16.87 2.69
CA THR A 324 9.54 -16.32 3.72
C THR A 324 8.20 -15.87 3.12
N ILE A 325 8.22 -15.42 1.88
CA ILE A 325 7.08 -14.85 1.13
C ILE A 325 6.95 -15.63 -0.20
N PRO A 326 6.38 -16.83 -0.21
CA PRO A 326 6.37 -17.70 -1.39
C PRO A 326 5.64 -17.10 -2.60
N CYS A 327 4.79 -16.09 -2.42
CA CYS A 327 4.08 -15.41 -3.49
C CYS A 327 4.89 -14.28 -4.15
N ALA A 328 6.09 -13.95 -3.65
CA ALA A 328 6.96 -12.96 -4.28
C ALA A 328 7.32 -13.38 -5.70
N LYS A 329 7.26 -12.42 -6.64
CA LYS A 329 7.44 -12.70 -8.07
C LYS A 329 8.09 -11.55 -8.79
N ILE A 330 8.96 -11.84 -9.76
CA ILE A 330 9.37 -10.85 -10.75
C ILE A 330 8.15 -10.56 -11.63
N ILE A 331 7.82 -9.29 -11.77
CA ILE A 331 6.62 -8.82 -12.48
C ILE A 331 6.95 -7.93 -13.67
N GLY A 332 8.20 -7.56 -13.84
CA GLY A 332 8.62 -6.64 -14.89
C GLY A 332 10.07 -6.21 -14.78
N TYR A 333 10.42 -5.25 -15.60
CA TYR A 333 11.75 -4.66 -15.68
C TYR A 333 11.66 -3.17 -16.08
N ILE A 334 12.75 -2.46 -15.99
CA ILE A 334 12.83 -1.01 -16.20
C ILE A 334 13.79 -0.70 -17.35
N GLU A 335 13.34 0.16 -18.27
CA GLU A 335 14.14 0.65 -19.38
C GLU A 335 14.26 2.17 -19.36
N GLU A 336 15.12 2.70 -20.24
CA GLU A 336 15.22 4.14 -20.51
C GLU A 336 13.86 4.71 -20.86
N LYS A 337 13.66 5.98 -20.57
CA LYS A 337 12.38 6.66 -20.78
C LYS A 337 11.93 6.58 -22.23
N GLU A 338 10.75 6.02 -22.43
CA GLU A 338 10.02 5.98 -23.69
C GLU A 338 8.85 7.01 -23.71
N GLU A 339 8.04 6.98 -24.79
CA GLU A 339 6.84 7.83 -24.89
C GLU A 339 5.86 7.59 -23.73
N LYS A 340 5.69 6.34 -23.33
CA LYS A 340 4.81 5.93 -22.22
C LYS A 340 5.60 5.54 -20.99
N SER A 341 5.03 5.82 -19.83
CA SER A 341 5.66 5.48 -18.54
C SER A 341 5.54 4.01 -18.21
N ILE A 342 4.50 3.34 -18.72
CA ILE A 342 4.22 1.93 -18.49
C ILE A 342 3.88 1.24 -19.80
N ILE A 343 4.47 0.06 -20.01
CA ILE A 343 4.15 -0.84 -21.10
C ILE A 343 3.67 -2.17 -20.51
N LEU A 344 2.46 -2.61 -20.87
CA LEU A 344 1.92 -3.93 -20.51
C LEU A 344 2.18 -4.92 -21.64
N GLU A 345 2.98 -5.95 -21.36
CA GLU A 345 3.38 -6.99 -22.30
C GLU A 345 2.59 -8.29 -22.15
#